data_6c882818460a415f52ccfcd780c2465a
#
_entry.id   6c882818460a415f52ccfcd780c2465a
#
_cell.length_a   1.000
_cell.length_b   1.000
_cell.length_c   1.000
_cell.angle_alpha   90.00
_cell.angle_beta   90.00
_cell.angle_gamma   90.00
#
_symmetry.space_group_name_H-M   'P 1'
#
loop_
_entity.id
_entity.type
_entity.pdbx_description
1 polymer ?
#
loop_
_entity_poly.entity_id
_entity_poly.type
_entity_poly.pdbx_seq_one_letter_code
_entity_poly.pdbx_strand_id
1 'polypeptide(L)'
;MRWLLGIALTFSVAFGQHELTVYELLGPDTHKFAITYDVSTSVEGAPFYVNPIRKGSKVSDERVIDLATGKDLKFEGDGQTLKVHLAAPVPKGGVARIRIYKTYEDAASYSVQGDQIVFERPLGIRRNVIVLPAGYELIGSSVPSIVSTQPDGRMRVSMLNDRDDQLPVKITGRKLP
;
A
#
# COMPACT_ATOMS: atom_id res chain seq x y z
N MET A 1 -40.46 11.43 -35.24
CA MET A 1 -39.25 12.02 -34.61
C MET A 1 -39.06 11.32 -33.28
N ARG A 2 -38.18 10.28 -33.21
CA ARG A 2 -37.96 9.43 -32.02
C ARG A 2 -36.69 9.90 -31.37
N TRP A 3 -36.80 10.46 -30.17
CA TRP A 3 -35.65 10.82 -29.32
C TRP A 3 -35.16 9.56 -28.62
N LEU A 4 -33.94 9.13 -28.95
CA LEU A 4 -33.20 8.12 -28.20
C LEU A 4 -32.53 8.83 -27.01
N LEU A 5 -33.05 8.60 -25.81
CA LEU A 5 -32.33 8.95 -24.58
C LEU A 5 -31.20 7.95 -24.39
N GLY A 6 -29.97 8.40 -24.62
CA GLY A 6 -28.79 7.69 -24.26
C GLY A 6 -28.59 7.74 -22.73
N ILE A 7 -28.78 6.60 -22.06
CA ILE A 7 -28.41 6.44 -20.65
C ILE A 7 -26.88 6.30 -20.60
N ALA A 8 -26.20 7.35 -20.19
CA ALA A 8 -24.78 7.29 -19.85
C ALA A 8 -24.64 6.52 -18.53
N LEU A 9 -24.20 5.25 -18.59
CA LEU A 9 -23.75 4.54 -17.40
C LEU A 9 -22.44 5.17 -16.95
N THR A 10 -22.51 6.02 -15.93
CA THR A 10 -21.34 6.45 -15.19
C THR A 10 -20.90 5.30 -14.28
N PHE A 11 -19.80 4.62 -14.66
CA PHE A 11 -19.11 3.72 -13.76
C PHE A 11 -18.44 4.56 -12.67
N SER A 12 -19.10 4.71 -11.54
CA SER A 12 -18.45 5.19 -10.33
C SER A 12 -17.49 4.09 -9.87
N VAL A 13 -16.20 4.28 -10.10
CA VAL A 13 -15.17 3.48 -9.44
C VAL A 13 -15.25 3.88 -7.96
N ALA A 14 -15.92 3.07 -7.17
CA ALA A 14 -15.89 3.21 -5.71
C ALA A 14 -14.46 2.87 -5.27
N PHE A 15 -13.60 3.89 -5.15
CA PHE A 15 -12.32 3.75 -4.44
C PHE A 15 -12.64 3.25 -3.03
N GLY A 16 -12.16 2.04 -2.71
CA GLY A 16 -12.47 1.38 -1.45
C GLY A 16 -12.10 2.27 -0.28
N GLN A 17 -13.10 2.75 0.47
CA GLN A 17 -12.93 3.61 1.66
C GLN A 17 -12.04 2.96 2.75
N HIS A 18 -11.65 1.71 2.57
CA HIS A 18 -10.93 0.88 3.54
C HIS A 18 -9.49 0.56 3.14
N GLU A 19 -9.01 1.06 2.00
CA GLU A 19 -7.63 0.78 1.56
C GLU A 19 -6.62 1.55 2.40
N LEU A 20 -5.59 0.84 2.86
CA LEU A 20 -4.49 1.37 3.66
C LEU A 20 -3.21 0.67 3.28
N THR A 21 -2.15 1.44 3.07
CA THR A 21 -0.80 0.88 2.98
C THR A 21 0.08 1.42 4.09
N VAL A 22 0.75 0.53 4.80
CA VAL A 22 1.80 0.85 5.76
C VAL A 22 3.13 0.38 5.18
N TYR A 23 4.09 1.28 5.08
CA TYR A 23 5.48 1.03 4.70
C TYR A 23 6.34 1.15 5.96
N GLU A 24 6.88 0.05 6.48
CA GLU A 24 7.83 0.06 7.59
C GLU A 24 9.24 -0.01 7.01
N LEU A 25 9.98 1.09 7.10
CA LEU A 25 11.36 1.15 6.63
C LEU A 25 12.25 0.33 7.54
N LEU A 26 12.94 -0.66 6.96
CA LEU A 26 13.84 -1.57 7.67
C LEU A 26 15.25 -0.98 7.78
N GLY A 27 16.23 -1.79 8.17
CA GLY A 27 17.61 -1.34 8.28
C GLY A 27 18.05 -0.55 7.03
N PRO A 28 18.55 0.69 7.20
CA PRO A 28 18.78 1.60 6.07
C PRO A 28 19.66 1.04 4.96
N ASP A 29 20.70 0.29 5.32
CA ASP A 29 21.65 -0.31 4.36
C ASP A 29 21.05 -1.45 3.53
N THR A 30 19.85 -1.91 3.89
CA THR A 30 19.20 -3.02 3.19
C THR A 30 18.36 -2.55 2.00
N HIS A 31 18.01 -1.28 1.92
CA HIS A 31 17.04 -0.71 0.98
C HIS A 31 15.68 -1.43 1.02
N LYS A 32 15.36 -2.07 2.16
CA LYS A 32 14.16 -2.87 2.34
C LYS A 32 13.12 -2.14 3.16
N PHE A 33 11.88 -2.39 2.83
CA PHE A 33 10.72 -1.97 3.63
C PHE A 33 9.63 -3.04 3.60
N ALA A 34 9.08 -3.31 4.77
CA ALA A 34 7.93 -4.18 4.90
C ALA A 34 6.65 -3.41 4.54
N ILE A 35 5.74 -4.07 3.84
CA ILE A 35 4.47 -3.51 3.40
C ILE A 35 3.34 -4.30 4.03
N THR A 36 2.45 -3.60 4.73
CA THR A 36 1.12 -4.11 5.08
C THR A 36 0.11 -3.39 4.20
N TYR A 37 -0.61 -4.14 3.37
CA TYR A 37 -1.53 -3.59 2.37
C TYR A 37 -2.93 -4.15 2.55
N ASP A 38 -3.84 -3.32 3.09
CA ASP A 38 -5.27 -3.63 3.22
C ASP A 38 -6.00 -3.17 1.95
N VAL A 39 -6.65 -4.11 1.29
CA VAL A 39 -7.42 -3.86 0.06
C VAL A 39 -8.78 -4.53 0.10
N SER A 40 -9.66 -4.04 -0.76
CA SER A 40 -10.98 -4.61 -0.96
C SER A 40 -11.30 -4.77 -2.44
N THR A 41 -12.16 -5.73 -2.75
CA THR A 41 -12.78 -5.87 -4.07
C THR A 41 -14.27 -6.10 -3.93
N SER A 42 -15.06 -5.41 -4.76
CA SER A 42 -16.53 -5.55 -4.87
C SER A 42 -16.96 -6.11 -6.23
N VAL A 43 -16.01 -6.63 -7.01
CA VAL A 43 -16.31 -7.22 -8.32
C VAL A 43 -17.09 -8.52 -8.11
N GLU A 44 -18.39 -8.49 -8.39
CA GLU A 44 -19.30 -9.63 -8.19
C GLU A 44 -18.78 -10.88 -8.91
N GLY A 45 -18.80 -12.01 -8.22
CA GLY A 45 -18.34 -13.30 -8.73
C GLY A 45 -16.82 -13.45 -8.83
N ALA A 46 -16.02 -12.42 -8.52
CA ALA A 46 -14.57 -12.53 -8.60
C ALA A 46 -14.06 -13.61 -7.63
N PRO A 47 -13.35 -14.65 -8.11
CA PRO A 47 -12.79 -15.69 -7.25
C PRO A 47 -11.37 -15.36 -6.76
N PHE A 48 -10.76 -14.31 -7.29
CA PHE A 48 -9.40 -13.91 -6.94
C PHE A 48 -9.22 -12.39 -7.02
N TYR A 49 -8.18 -11.89 -6.33
CA TYR A 49 -7.68 -10.52 -6.40
C TYR A 49 -6.28 -10.52 -6.99
N VAL A 50 -5.96 -9.57 -7.87
CA VAL A 50 -4.63 -9.43 -8.48
C VAL A 50 -3.96 -8.15 -7.97
N ASN A 51 -2.78 -8.29 -7.38
CA ASN A 51 -1.96 -7.18 -6.90
C ASN A 51 -0.70 -7.06 -7.77
N PRO A 52 -0.52 -5.98 -8.54
CA PRO A 52 0.70 -5.75 -9.31
C PRO A 52 1.91 -5.55 -8.39
N ILE A 53 3.04 -6.15 -8.74
CA ILE A 53 4.33 -5.88 -8.13
C ILE A 53 4.99 -4.74 -8.89
N ARG A 54 5.51 -3.76 -8.15
CA ARG A 54 6.17 -2.61 -8.77
C ARG A 54 7.42 -3.05 -9.54
N LYS A 55 7.51 -2.64 -10.79
CA LYS A 55 8.68 -2.90 -11.63
C LYS A 55 9.96 -2.34 -10.97
N GLY A 56 10.99 -3.18 -10.88
CA GLY A 56 12.28 -2.84 -10.28
C GLY A 56 12.39 -3.17 -8.79
N SER A 57 11.28 -3.47 -8.09
CA SER A 57 11.33 -3.99 -6.72
C SER A 57 11.51 -5.50 -6.72
N LYS A 58 12.34 -6.03 -5.81
CA LYS A 58 12.35 -7.45 -5.47
C LYS A 58 11.40 -7.70 -4.32
N VAL A 59 10.54 -8.70 -4.43
CA VAL A 59 9.54 -9.04 -3.42
C VAL A 59 9.95 -10.30 -2.66
N SER A 60 9.66 -10.33 -1.35
CA SER A 60 9.83 -11.48 -0.46
C SER A 60 8.81 -11.43 0.68
N ASP A 61 8.82 -12.47 1.53
CA ASP A 61 8.04 -12.57 2.79
C ASP A 61 6.53 -12.37 2.57
N GLU A 62 6.02 -12.89 1.47
CA GLU A 62 4.63 -12.72 1.09
C GLU A 62 3.72 -13.59 1.95
N ARG A 63 2.67 -12.97 2.47
CA ARG A 63 1.59 -13.62 3.20
C ARG A 63 0.30 -12.88 2.94
N VAL A 64 -0.80 -13.59 2.80
CA VAL A 64 -2.10 -12.97 2.58
C VAL A 64 -3.12 -13.55 3.56
N ILE A 65 -3.93 -12.68 4.17
CA ILE A 65 -5.03 -13.10 5.05
C ILE A 65 -6.35 -12.49 4.58
N ASP A 66 -7.42 -13.23 4.81
CA ASP A 66 -8.80 -12.73 4.75
C ASP A 66 -9.09 -11.91 6.02
N LEU A 67 -9.46 -10.65 5.88
CA LEU A 67 -9.71 -9.76 7.02
C LEU A 67 -11.04 -10.04 7.74
N ALA A 68 -11.96 -10.78 7.12
CA ALA A 68 -13.21 -11.19 7.77
C ALA A 68 -13.01 -12.37 8.72
N THR A 69 -12.07 -13.26 8.40
CA THR A 69 -11.88 -14.52 9.16
C THR A 69 -10.53 -14.59 9.86
N GLY A 70 -9.55 -13.77 9.49
CA GLY A 70 -8.16 -13.84 9.95
C GLY A 70 -7.36 -15.02 9.40
N LYS A 71 -7.94 -15.82 8.49
CA LYS A 71 -7.28 -17.00 7.93
C LYS A 71 -6.38 -16.67 6.76
N ASP A 72 -5.30 -17.43 6.63
CA ASP A 72 -4.41 -17.33 5.47
C ASP A 72 -5.13 -17.73 4.17
N LEU A 73 -4.83 -16.98 3.11
CA LEU A 73 -5.31 -17.24 1.76
C LEU A 73 -4.18 -17.78 0.88
N LYS A 74 -4.53 -18.66 -0.05
CA LYS A 74 -3.59 -19.12 -1.06
C LYS A 74 -3.34 -18.03 -2.08
N PHE A 75 -2.12 -17.96 -2.59
CA PHE A 75 -1.74 -17.02 -3.65
C PHE A 75 -0.70 -17.64 -4.57
N GLU A 76 -0.58 -17.08 -5.77
CA GLU A 76 0.42 -17.40 -6.79
C GLU A 76 1.14 -16.10 -7.16
N GLY A 77 2.47 -16.15 -7.25
CA GLY A 77 3.30 -15.01 -7.67
C GLY A 77 4.16 -15.38 -8.87
N ASP A 78 4.27 -14.48 -9.85
CA ASP A 78 5.14 -14.61 -11.04
C ASP A 78 6.28 -13.58 -11.05
N GLY A 79 6.48 -12.87 -9.93
CA GLY A 79 7.45 -11.77 -9.80
C GLY A 79 6.97 -10.43 -10.39
N GLN A 80 5.83 -10.41 -11.09
CA GLN A 80 5.20 -9.19 -11.62
C GLN A 80 3.82 -8.94 -11.00
N THR A 81 3.14 -10.01 -10.61
CA THR A 81 1.82 -9.96 -9.97
C THR A 81 1.74 -10.97 -8.82
N LEU A 82 0.88 -10.66 -7.86
CA LEU A 82 0.44 -11.56 -6.82
C LEU A 82 -1.06 -11.81 -7.04
N LYS A 83 -1.43 -13.04 -7.42
CA LYS A 83 -2.82 -13.47 -7.59
C LYS A 83 -3.27 -14.19 -6.34
N VAL A 84 -4.19 -13.59 -5.62
CA VAL A 84 -4.73 -14.09 -4.35
C VAL A 84 -6.06 -14.79 -4.59
N HIS A 85 -6.19 -16.05 -4.17
CA HIS A 85 -7.46 -16.78 -4.18
C HIS A 85 -8.31 -16.35 -2.99
N LEU A 86 -9.48 -15.78 -3.25
CA LEU A 86 -10.42 -15.38 -2.21
C LEU A 86 -11.03 -16.61 -1.53
N ALA A 87 -11.44 -16.48 -0.27
CA ALA A 87 -12.06 -17.58 0.49
C ALA A 87 -13.36 -18.09 -0.17
N ALA A 88 -14.08 -17.18 -0.83
CA ALA A 88 -15.24 -17.46 -1.68
C ALA A 88 -15.34 -16.37 -2.75
N PRO A 89 -16.02 -16.63 -3.90
CA PRO A 89 -16.33 -15.57 -4.85
C PRO A 89 -17.12 -14.42 -4.20
N VAL A 90 -16.81 -13.19 -4.61
CA VAL A 90 -17.48 -12.00 -4.05
C VAL A 90 -18.99 -12.09 -4.30
N PRO A 91 -19.83 -12.06 -3.25
CA PRO A 91 -21.27 -12.14 -3.43
C PRO A 91 -21.83 -10.85 -4.04
N LYS A 92 -23.04 -10.94 -4.62
CA LYS A 92 -23.73 -9.77 -5.17
C LYS A 92 -23.92 -8.70 -4.09
N GLY A 93 -23.46 -7.47 -4.39
CA GLY A 93 -23.47 -6.35 -3.45
C GLY A 93 -22.53 -6.51 -2.26
N GLY A 94 -21.68 -7.55 -2.25
CA GLY A 94 -20.71 -7.82 -1.20
C GLY A 94 -19.33 -7.25 -1.48
N VAL A 95 -18.43 -7.43 -0.50
CA VAL A 95 -17.03 -6.99 -0.56
C VAL A 95 -16.15 -8.06 0.07
N ALA A 96 -15.10 -8.47 -0.64
CA ALA A 96 -14.00 -9.22 -0.04
C ALA A 96 -12.90 -8.24 0.44
N ARG A 97 -12.37 -8.45 1.64
CA ARG A 97 -11.31 -7.62 2.24
C ARG A 97 -10.15 -8.53 2.61
N ILE A 98 -8.97 -8.18 2.10
CA ILE A 98 -7.75 -8.95 2.34
C ILE A 98 -6.64 -8.03 2.83
N ARG A 99 -5.68 -8.61 3.56
CA ARG A 99 -4.42 -7.97 3.91
C ARG A 99 -3.28 -8.73 3.28
N ILE A 100 -2.43 -8.02 2.56
CA ILE A 100 -1.22 -8.55 1.93
C ILE A 100 -0.03 -8.03 2.73
N TYR A 101 0.81 -8.94 3.22
CA TYR A 101 2.12 -8.64 3.77
C TYR A 101 3.17 -8.99 2.72
N LYS A 102 4.17 -8.17 2.57
CA LYS A 102 5.33 -8.42 1.73
C LYS A 102 6.48 -7.48 2.09
N THR A 103 7.70 -7.87 1.75
CA THR A 103 8.89 -7.02 1.83
C THR A 103 9.36 -6.65 0.44
N TYR A 104 9.62 -5.38 0.21
CA TYR A 104 10.31 -4.91 -0.99
C TYR A 104 11.76 -4.58 -0.67
N GLU A 105 12.67 -4.97 -1.59
CA GLU A 105 14.01 -4.42 -1.73
C GLU A 105 13.99 -3.51 -2.97
N ASP A 106 14.16 -2.20 -2.75
CA ASP A 106 14.00 -1.19 -3.81
C ASP A 106 14.83 0.06 -3.46
N ALA A 107 16.09 0.08 -3.90
CA ALA A 107 17.01 1.19 -3.66
C ALA A 107 16.58 2.50 -4.35
N ALA A 108 15.76 2.43 -5.40
CA ALA A 108 15.21 3.62 -6.04
C ALA A 108 14.13 4.30 -5.19
N SER A 109 13.43 3.51 -4.35
CA SER A 109 12.40 4.05 -3.44
C SER A 109 12.92 4.33 -2.03
N TYR A 110 13.94 3.62 -1.55
CA TYR A 110 14.50 3.77 -0.21
C TYR A 110 16.01 3.78 -0.24
N SER A 111 16.62 4.91 0.10
CA SER A 111 18.06 5.14 0.00
C SER A 111 18.63 5.82 1.25
N VAL A 112 19.95 5.75 1.39
CA VAL A 112 20.75 6.40 2.45
C VAL A 112 21.62 7.47 1.82
N GLN A 113 21.68 8.64 2.44
CA GLN A 113 22.47 9.79 2.02
C GLN A 113 23.19 10.39 3.25
N GLY A 114 24.36 9.87 3.58
CA GLY A 114 25.09 10.23 4.81
C GLY A 114 24.35 9.73 6.06
N ASP A 115 23.98 10.65 6.96
CA ASP A 115 23.20 10.39 8.16
C ASP A 115 21.68 10.40 7.90
N GLN A 116 21.26 10.63 6.65
CA GLN A 116 19.87 10.72 6.26
C GLN A 116 19.41 9.49 5.52
N ILE A 117 18.13 9.21 5.67
CA ILE A 117 17.38 8.26 4.85
C ILE A 117 16.35 9.02 4.02
N VAL A 118 16.13 8.54 2.80
CA VAL A 118 15.12 9.08 1.89
C VAL A 118 14.22 7.94 1.42
N PHE A 119 12.92 8.07 1.67
CA PHE A 119 11.89 7.25 1.05
C PHE A 119 11.16 8.12 0.03
N GLU A 120 11.27 7.78 -1.25
CA GLU A 120 10.68 8.55 -2.34
C GLU A 120 9.93 7.63 -3.31
N ARG A 121 8.60 7.85 -3.44
CA ARG A 121 7.77 6.95 -4.20
C ARG A 121 6.40 7.57 -4.51
N PRO A 122 5.83 7.39 -5.72
CA PRO A 122 4.42 7.68 -5.98
C PRO A 122 3.53 6.62 -5.32
N LEU A 123 2.52 7.06 -4.57
CA LEU A 123 1.59 6.22 -3.79
C LEU A 123 0.18 6.35 -4.36
N GLY A 124 -0.39 5.24 -4.86
CA GLY A 124 -1.71 5.22 -5.49
C GLY A 124 -2.87 4.96 -4.51
N ILE A 125 -2.58 4.48 -3.30
CA ILE A 125 -3.59 4.16 -2.29
C ILE A 125 -4.01 5.41 -1.56
N ARG A 126 -5.29 5.47 -1.15
CA ARG A 126 -5.86 6.66 -0.50
C ARG A 126 -5.22 6.95 0.85
N ARG A 127 -4.99 5.93 1.69
CA ARG A 127 -4.38 6.09 3.02
C ARG A 127 -3.02 5.43 3.06
N ASN A 128 -2.00 6.22 3.37
CA ASN A 128 -0.63 5.75 3.42
C ASN A 128 0.01 6.13 4.74
N VAL A 129 0.88 5.25 5.20
CA VAL A 129 1.68 5.43 6.40
C VAL A 129 3.11 5.03 6.08
N ILE A 130 4.07 5.85 6.46
CA ILE A 130 5.49 5.50 6.49
C ILE A 130 5.95 5.46 7.94
N VAL A 131 6.59 4.36 8.36
CA VAL A 131 7.20 4.20 9.67
C VAL A 131 8.71 4.24 9.48
N LEU A 132 9.38 5.20 10.12
CA LEU A 132 10.84 5.35 10.05
C LEU A 132 11.51 4.22 10.84
N PRO A 133 12.77 3.86 10.51
CA PRO A 133 13.54 2.93 11.32
C PRO A 133 13.74 3.46 12.75
N ALA A 134 14.00 2.56 13.69
CA ALA A 134 14.38 2.96 15.04
C ALA A 134 15.66 3.83 15.02
N GLY A 135 15.71 4.86 15.88
CA GLY A 135 16.82 5.79 15.94
C GLY A 135 16.87 6.84 14.84
N TYR A 136 15.75 7.05 14.11
CA TYR A 136 15.61 8.11 13.12
C TYR A 136 14.47 9.07 13.47
N GLU A 137 14.70 10.36 13.26
CA GLU A 137 13.69 11.41 13.34
C GLU A 137 13.26 11.88 11.96
N LEU A 138 12.03 12.37 11.82
CA LEU A 138 11.54 13.00 10.60
C LEU A 138 12.11 14.41 10.49
N ILE A 139 12.75 14.74 9.34
CA ILE A 139 13.23 16.10 9.05
C ILE A 139 12.54 16.70 7.83
N GLY A 140 11.79 15.92 7.03
CA GLY A 140 11.07 16.45 5.88
C GLY A 140 9.98 15.53 5.37
N SER A 141 8.87 16.13 4.93
CA SER A 141 7.80 15.50 4.18
C SER A 141 7.40 16.40 3.02
N SER A 142 7.33 15.86 1.80
CA SER A 142 6.92 16.62 0.61
C SER A 142 5.40 16.87 0.55
N VAL A 143 4.63 16.26 1.45
CA VAL A 143 3.17 16.36 1.48
C VAL A 143 2.68 16.64 2.90
N PRO A 144 1.51 17.27 3.08
CA PRO A 144 0.89 17.40 4.40
C PRO A 144 0.73 16.05 5.07
N SER A 145 1.15 15.94 6.33
CA SER A 145 1.21 14.67 7.05
C SER A 145 0.89 14.85 8.52
N ILE A 146 0.31 13.81 9.14
CA ILE A 146 0.17 13.70 10.59
C ILE A 146 1.33 12.84 11.09
N VAL A 147 2.11 13.40 12.01
CA VAL A 147 3.26 12.73 12.62
C VAL A 147 2.89 12.29 14.03
N SER A 148 3.23 11.05 14.36
CA SER A 148 3.04 10.47 15.68
C SER A 148 4.20 9.53 16.03
N THR A 149 4.35 9.21 17.32
CA THR A 149 5.32 8.21 17.79
C THR A 149 4.58 6.92 18.11
N GLN A 150 5.12 5.79 17.66
CA GLN A 150 4.62 4.47 18.00
C GLN A 150 5.06 4.07 19.41
N PRO A 151 4.43 3.05 20.03
CA PRO A 151 4.85 2.57 21.37
C PRO A 151 6.30 2.09 21.44
N ASP A 152 6.88 1.68 20.31
CA ASP A 152 8.28 1.25 20.18
C ASP A 152 9.25 2.43 19.94
N GLY A 153 8.76 3.67 19.98
CA GLY A 153 9.54 4.89 19.79
C GLY A 153 9.76 5.31 18.34
N ARG A 154 9.36 4.49 17.35
CA ARG A 154 9.52 4.82 15.92
C ARG A 154 8.53 5.91 15.50
N MET A 155 8.99 6.79 14.63
CA MET A 155 8.12 7.83 14.06
C MET A 155 7.22 7.26 12.97
N ARG A 156 5.94 7.65 13.02
CA ARG A 156 4.89 7.29 12.08
C ARG A 156 4.40 8.54 11.36
N VAL A 157 4.47 8.54 10.04
CA VAL A 157 4.06 9.62 9.16
C VAL A 157 2.86 9.15 8.35
N SER A 158 1.68 9.72 8.62
CA SER A 158 0.41 9.34 7.99
C SER A 158 -0.05 10.42 7.02
N MET A 159 -0.52 10.04 5.84
CA MET A 159 -0.98 10.97 4.81
C MET A 159 -2.16 10.41 4.02
N LEU A 160 -2.91 11.32 3.40
CA LEU A 160 -4.01 10.99 2.49
C LEU A 160 -3.61 11.36 1.07
N ASN A 161 -3.86 10.45 0.14
CA ASN A 161 -3.93 10.77 -1.27
C ASN A 161 -5.37 11.19 -1.58
N ASP A 162 -5.60 12.48 -1.78
CA ASP A 162 -6.88 13.08 -2.16
C ASP A 162 -7.03 13.27 -3.67
N ARG A 163 -6.03 12.81 -4.44
CA ARG A 163 -5.97 12.91 -5.90
C ARG A 163 -6.60 11.69 -6.56
N ASP A 164 -7.00 11.85 -7.82
CA ASP A 164 -7.46 10.73 -8.66
C ASP A 164 -6.30 9.88 -9.21
N ASP A 165 -5.06 10.38 -9.09
CA ASP A 165 -3.83 9.72 -9.52
C ASP A 165 -2.90 9.39 -8.32
N GLN A 166 -1.65 9.02 -8.62
CA GLN A 166 -0.64 8.74 -7.59
C GLN A 166 -0.13 10.03 -6.95
N LEU A 167 -0.02 10.04 -5.62
CA LEU A 167 0.59 11.10 -4.84
C LEU A 167 2.12 10.91 -4.81
N PRO A 168 2.92 11.82 -5.38
CA PRO A 168 4.38 11.79 -5.23
C PRO A 168 4.75 12.11 -3.79
N VAL A 169 5.36 11.16 -3.10
CA VAL A 169 5.74 11.30 -1.68
C VAL A 169 7.25 11.18 -1.55
N LYS A 170 7.85 12.13 -0.82
CA LYS A 170 9.23 12.08 -0.35
C LYS A 170 9.27 12.35 1.15
N ILE A 171 9.78 11.38 1.90
CA ILE A 171 10.02 11.46 3.34
C ILE A 171 11.52 11.42 3.58
N THR A 172 12.02 12.35 4.38
CA THR A 172 13.42 12.39 4.78
C THR A 172 13.53 12.24 6.29
N GLY A 173 14.31 11.27 6.71
CA GLY A 173 14.64 11.05 8.11
C GLY A 173 16.14 11.28 8.36
N ARG A 174 16.52 11.63 9.59
CA ARG A 174 17.91 11.77 10.03
C ARG A 174 18.15 10.85 11.21
N LYS A 175 19.34 10.23 11.24
CA LYS A 175 19.76 9.40 12.37
C LYS A 175 19.92 10.28 13.61
N LEU A 176 19.37 9.81 14.73
CA LEU A 176 19.59 10.45 16.03
C LEU A 176 21.03 10.21 16.50
N PRO A 177 21.62 11.17 17.28
CA PRO A 177 22.96 11.03 17.85
C PRO A 177 23.15 9.78 18.69
#